data_6580eceec4365a10ab0ca9a6b291f35b
#
_entry.id   6580eceec4365a10ab0ca9a6b291f35b
#
_cell.length_a   1.000
_cell.length_b   1.000
_cell.length_c   1.000
_cell.angle_alpha   90.00
_cell.angle_beta   90.00
_cell.angle_gamma   90.00
#
_symmetry.space_group_name_H-M   'P 1'
#
loop_
_entity.id
_entity.type
_entity.pdbx_description
1 polymer ?
#
loop_
_entity_poly.entity_id
_entity_poly.type
_entity_poly.pdbx_seq_one_letter_code
_entity_poly.pdbx_strand_id
1 'polypeptide(L)'
;MSDLGNEKIFAKNLKYYMEINNKTRYDICKDLNIPYTTFAEWYNGKIYPRIDKIEMLANYFNIKKSDLIEEKLKTDVLGNPVVSIPLLGSVKAGYDYLAQENWIGTVDVETSLVGNGKDFFALKVKGDSMAPVFLEEDIVIVKKQNDCENNEFAIVIINGDEGTLKKIKKTDNGIILQPLNPAYRTCNVY
;
A
#
# COMPACT_ATOMS: atom_id res chain seq x y z
N MET A 1 -26.41 1.29 1.66
CA MET A 1 -26.35 1.80 3.03
C MET A 1 -25.20 2.76 3.08
N SER A 2 -25.45 4.04 3.34
CA SER A 2 -24.40 5.05 3.45
C SER A 2 -23.57 4.75 4.70
N ASP A 3 -22.29 4.48 4.52
CA ASP A 3 -21.28 4.39 5.60
C ASP A 3 -21.11 5.78 6.25
N LEU A 4 -22.07 6.15 7.06
CA LEU A 4 -22.01 7.34 7.91
C LEU A 4 -21.22 6.99 9.18
N GLY A 5 -19.91 7.01 9.05
CA GLY A 5 -18.99 6.88 10.17
C GLY A 5 -18.17 5.59 10.15
N ASN A 6 -16.97 5.66 9.61
CA ASN A 6 -16.02 4.55 9.69
C ASN A 6 -15.27 4.63 11.03
N GLU A 7 -15.67 3.82 12.00
CA GLU A 7 -15.06 3.75 13.33
C GLU A 7 -13.57 3.43 13.30
N LYS A 8 -13.12 2.71 12.26
CA LYS A 8 -11.69 2.38 12.07
C LYS A 8 -10.88 3.60 11.61
N ILE A 9 -11.45 4.39 10.68
CA ILE A 9 -10.82 5.65 10.23
C ILE A 9 -10.73 6.62 11.39
N PHE A 10 -11.83 6.80 12.12
CA PHE A 10 -11.85 7.65 13.31
C PHE A 10 -10.79 7.22 14.33
N ALA A 11 -10.73 5.93 14.68
CA ALA A 11 -9.77 5.41 15.66
C ALA A 11 -8.31 5.60 15.19
N LYS A 12 -8.05 5.41 13.89
CA LYS A 12 -6.72 5.65 13.28
C LYS A 12 -6.31 7.13 13.42
N ASN A 13 -7.20 8.03 13.05
CA ASN A 13 -6.94 9.47 13.13
C ASN A 13 -6.82 9.95 14.57
N LEU A 14 -7.65 9.45 15.48
CA LEU A 14 -7.58 9.74 16.90
C LEU A 14 -6.20 9.38 17.48
N LYS A 15 -5.71 8.16 17.20
CA LYS A 15 -4.37 7.72 17.62
C LYS A 15 -3.27 8.63 17.10
N TYR A 16 -3.33 8.99 15.81
CA TYR A 16 -2.38 9.91 15.19
C TYR A 16 -2.34 11.27 15.91
N TYR A 17 -3.52 11.89 16.17
CA TYR A 17 -3.54 13.18 16.86
C TYR A 17 -3.12 13.11 18.31
N MET A 18 -3.35 11.99 18.98
CA MET A 18 -2.83 11.75 20.33
C MET A 18 -1.29 11.72 20.34
N GLU A 19 -0.71 11.01 19.37
CA GLU A 19 0.74 10.84 19.25
C GLU A 19 1.44 12.18 18.98
N ILE A 20 1.01 12.92 17.96
CA ILE A 20 1.65 14.22 17.61
C ILE A 20 1.48 15.31 18.68
N ASN A 21 0.44 15.20 19.53
CA ASN A 21 0.21 16.11 20.64
C ASN A 21 0.76 15.58 21.97
N ASN A 22 1.46 14.45 21.99
CA ASN A 22 1.98 13.78 23.18
C ASN A 22 0.92 13.62 24.29
N LYS A 23 -0.32 13.24 23.90
CA LYS A 23 -1.44 13.03 24.84
C LYS A 23 -1.74 11.56 25.03
N THR A 24 -1.83 11.15 26.30
CA THR A 24 -2.29 9.81 26.65
C THR A 24 -3.83 9.72 26.69
N ARG A 25 -4.36 8.50 26.66
CA ARG A 25 -5.81 8.28 26.85
C ARG A 25 -6.30 8.85 28.17
N TYR A 26 -5.48 8.76 29.23
CA TYR A 26 -5.81 9.27 30.54
C TYR A 26 -5.93 10.80 30.56
N ASP A 27 -5.00 11.50 29.89
CA ASP A 27 -5.01 12.96 29.82
C ASP A 27 -6.29 13.46 29.15
N ILE A 28 -6.66 12.88 28.01
CA ILE A 28 -7.86 13.29 27.27
C ILE A 28 -9.13 13.00 28.05
N CYS A 29 -9.21 11.81 28.68
CA CYS A 29 -10.36 11.47 29.52
C CYS A 29 -10.54 12.44 30.69
N LYS A 30 -9.44 12.83 31.32
CA LYS A 30 -9.43 13.80 32.42
C LYS A 30 -9.79 15.21 31.92
N ASP A 31 -9.14 15.68 30.87
CA ASP A 31 -9.29 17.04 30.35
C ASP A 31 -10.71 17.29 29.79
N LEU A 32 -11.32 16.26 29.15
CA LEU A 32 -12.64 16.35 28.51
C LEU A 32 -13.78 15.72 29.34
N ASN A 33 -13.49 15.23 30.54
CA ASN A 33 -14.44 14.54 31.40
C ASN A 33 -15.20 13.39 30.69
N ILE A 34 -14.44 12.55 29.96
CA ILE A 34 -14.96 11.38 29.23
C ILE A 34 -14.63 10.12 30.03
N PRO A 35 -15.60 9.21 30.26
CA PRO A 35 -15.32 7.90 30.88
C PRO A 35 -14.26 7.13 30.08
N TYR A 36 -13.25 6.59 30.76
CA TYR A 36 -12.16 5.87 30.13
C TYR A 36 -12.63 4.67 29.29
N THR A 37 -13.66 3.96 29.73
CA THR A 37 -14.27 2.86 28.98
C THR A 37 -14.84 3.30 27.65
N THR A 38 -15.57 4.40 27.62
CA THR A 38 -16.14 4.99 26.40
C THR A 38 -15.05 5.43 25.44
N PHE A 39 -14.03 6.12 25.94
CA PHE A 39 -12.90 6.54 25.14
C PHE A 39 -12.10 5.35 24.57
N ALA A 40 -11.94 4.28 25.37
CA ALA A 40 -11.26 3.07 24.94
C ALA A 40 -12.00 2.35 23.80
N GLU A 41 -13.34 2.41 23.76
CA GLU A 41 -14.12 1.87 22.65
C GLU A 41 -13.91 2.66 21.35
N TRP A 42 -13.85 3.98 21.43
CA TRP A 42 -13.50 4.86 20.28
C TRP A 42 -12.06 4.61 19.81
N TYR A 43 -11.11 4.55 20.74
CA TYR A 43 -9.70 4.31 20.45
C TYR A 43 -9.44 2.96 19.75
N ASN A 44 -10.22 1.93 20.11
CA ASN A 44 -10.11 0.59 19.54
C ASN A 44 -10.96 0.40 18.27
N GLY A 45 -11.69 1.43 17.82
CA GLY A 45 -12.56 1.35 16.65
C GLY A 45 -13.73 0.38 16.82
N LYS A 46 -14.26 0.25 18.04
CA LYS A 46 -15.42 -0.59 18.32
C LYS A 46 -16.73 0.17 18.20
N ILE A 47 -16.72 1.45 18.53
CA ILE A 47 -17.87 2.34 18.50
C ILE A 47 -17.48 3.65 17.86
N TYR A 48 -18.35 4.18 16.99
CA TYR A 48 -18.19 5.51 16.43
C TYR A 48 -18.78 6.55 17.37
N PRO A 49 -18.04 7.61 17.76
CA PRO A 49 -18.57 8.64 18.66
C PRO A 49 -19.64 9.48 17.99
N ARG A 50 -20.53 10.08 18.79
CA ARG A 50 -21.50 11.05 18.31
C ARG A 50 -20.81 12.33 17.85
N ILE A 51 -21.47 13.09 16.98
CA ILE A 51 -20.89 14.30 16.36
C ILE A 51 -20.45 15.36 17.37
N ASP A 52 -21.14 15.50 18.48
CA ASP A 52 -20.76 16.41 19.58
C ASP A 52 -19.43 16.02 20.22
N LYS A 53 -19.14 14.71 20.31
CA LYS A 53 -17.88 14.20 20.85
C LYS A 53 -16.73 14.32 19.86
N ILE A 54 -17.04 14.17 18.55
CA ILE A 54 -16.06 14.43 17.48
C ILE A 54 -15.68 15.90 17.47
N GLU A 55 -16.63 16.80 17.62
CA GLU A 55 -16.37 18.26 17.69
C GLU A 55 -15.55 18.62 18.92
N MET A 56 -15.87 18.05 20.09
CA MET A 56 -15.12 18.24 21.32
C MET A 56 -13.65 17.81 21.15
N LEU A 57 -13.39 16.65 20.55
CA LEU A 57 -12.04 16.16 20.28
C LEU A 57 -11.31 16.99 19.23
N ALA A 58 -12.01 17.42 18.17
CA ALA A 58 -11.43 18.29 17.16
C ALA A 58 -10.98 19.62 17.76
N ASN A 59 -11.82 20.25 18.59
CA ASN A 59 -11.46 21.47 19.31
C ASN A 59 -10.30 21.26 20.29
N TYR A 60 -10.27 20.13 20.99
CA TYR A 60 -9.18 19.79 21.92
C TYR A 60 -7.82 19.69 21.22
N PHE A 61 -7.79 19.10 20.04
CA PHE A 61 -6.58 19.00 19.22
C PHE A 61 -6.32 20.23 18.31
N ASN A 62 -7.21 21.23 18.34
CA ASN A 62 -7.18 22.39 17.44
C ASN A 62 -7.14 22.03 15.95
N ILE A 63 -8.02 21.13 15.53
CA ILE A 63 -8.14 20.61 14.16
C ILE A 63 -9.60 20.71 13.67
N LYS A 64 -9.81 20.45 12.36
CA LYS A 64 -11.17 20.35 11.80
C LYS A 64 -11.81 18.99 12.13
N LYS A 65 -13.14 18.92 12.22
CA LYS A 65 -13.87 17.66 12.38
C LYS A 65 -13.55 16.65 11.27
N SER A 66 -13.40 17.12 10.02
CA SER A 66 -12.98 16.31 8.88
C SER A 66 -11.66 15.59 9.11
N ASP A 67 -10.75 16.20 9.83
CA ASP A 67 -9.45 15.60 10.15
C ASP A 67 -9.55 14.35 11.04
N LEU A 68 -10.64 14.21 11.81
CA LEU A 68 -10.90 13.01 12.61
C LEU A 68 -11.72 11.95 11.87
N ILE A 69 -12.58 12.34 10.93
CA ILE A 69 -13.58 11.45 10.34
C ILE A 69 -13.29 11.05 8.89
N GLU A 70 -12.44 11.79 8.21
CA GLU A 70 -12.04 11.50 6.82
C GLU A 70 -10.70 10.75 6.79
N GLU A 71 -10.55 9.86 5.82
CA GLU A 71 -9.27 9.23 5.59
C GLU A 71 -8.30 10.29 5.06
N LYS A 72 -7.27 10.63 5.84
CA LYS A 72 -6.22 11.51 5.35
C LYS A 72 -5.49 10.79 4.23
N LEU A 73 -5.62 11.35 3.05
CA LEU A 73 -4.72 10.98 1.96
C LEU A 73 -3.30 11.29 2.42
N LYS A 74 -2.44 10.29 2.46
CA LYS A 74 -1.01 10.55 2.54
C LYS A 74 -0.63 11.40 1.34
N THR A 75 0.23 12.38 1.54
CA THR A 75 0.78 13.19 0.45
C THR A 75 2.30 13.06 0.45
N ASP A 76 2.89 13.14 -0.74
CA ASP A 76 4.33 13.27 -0.91
C ASP A 76 4.82 14.67 -0.47
N VAL A 77 6.11 14.92 -0.63
CA VAL A 77 6.75 16.22 -0.29
C VAL A 77 6.21 17.39 -1.12
N LEU A 78 5.57 17.13 -2.24
CA LEU A 78 4.97 18.14 -3.13
C LEU A 78 3.47 18.34 -2.86
N GLY A 79 2.88 17.53 -1.97
CA GLY A 79 1.46 17.58 -1.63
C GLY A 79 0.56 16.71 -2.53
N ASN A 80 1.13 15.87 -3.41
CA ASN A 80 0.34 14.94 -4.22
C ASN A 80 -0.16 13.77 -3.38
N PRO A 81 -1.43 13.36 -3.56
CA PRO A 81 -1.96 12.20 -2.85
C PRO A 81 -1.18 10.92 -3.18
N VAL A 82 -0.73 10.20 -2.15
CA VAL A 82 -0.05 8.91 -2.28
C VAL A 82 -0.76 7.80 -1.54
N VAL A 83 -0.55 6.57 -1.98
CA VAL A 83 -0.98 5.36 -1.30
C VAL A 83 0.22 4.45 -1.08
N SER A 84 0.30 3.85 0.11
CA SER A 84 1.35 2.86 0.40
C SER A 84 0.98 1.52 -0.21
N ILE A 85 1.85 0.98 -1.06
CA ILE A 85 1.76 -0.37 -1.60
C ILE A 85 2.84 -1.28 -0.98
N PRO A 86 2.62 -2.59 -0.87
CA PRO A 86 3.59 -3.50 -0.30
C PRO A 86 4.85 -3.60 -1.17
N LEU A 87 6.03 -3.56 -0.54
CA LEU A 87 7.30 -3.91 -1.15
C LEU A 87 7.63 -5.36 -0.81
N LEU A 88 7.77 -6.20 -1.84
CA LEU A 88 8.04 -7.63 -1.70
C LEU A 88 9.52 -7.93 -1.96
N GLY A 89 10.06 -8.92 -1.23
CA GLY A 89 11.42 -9.41 -1.47
C GLY A 89 11.53 -10.33 -2.68
N SER A 90 10.49 -11.12 -2.94
CA SER A 90 10.37 -12.02 -4.09
C SER A 90 8.90 -12.41 -4.31
N VAL A 91 8.61 -12.93 -5.50
CA VAL A 91 7.28 -13.48 -5.88
C VAL A 91 7.47 -14.94 -6.25
N LYS A 92 6.68 -15.85 -5.65
CA LYS A 92 6.74 -17.30 -5.92
C LYS A 92 5.35 -17.85 -6.24
N ALA A 93 5.29 -18.89 -7.06
CA ALA A 93 4.03 -19.58 -7.32
C ALA A 93 3.51 -20.34 -6.09
N GLY A 94 2.19 -20.46 -6.00
CA GLY A 94 1.54 -21.26 -4.96
C GLY A 94 1.45 -20.62 -3.58
N TYR A 95 1.97 -19.40 -3.40
CA TYR A 95 1.86 -18.61 -2.17
C TYR A 95 1.00 -17.37 -2.40
N ASP A 96 0.29 -16.94 -1.37
CA ASP A 96 -0.25 -15.59 -1.35
C ASP A 96 0.91 -14.60 -1.13
N TYR A 97 1.58 -14.24 -2.24
CA TYR A 97 2.74 -13.35 -2.20
C TYR A 97 2.39 -11.93 -1.73
N LEU A 98 1.10 -11.59 -1.68
CA LEU A 98 0.61 -10.33 -1.11
C LEU A 98 0.29 -10.43 0.39
N ALA A 99 0.41 -11.61 1.02
CA ALA A 99 0.28 -11.74 2.45
C ALA A 99 1.31 -10.85 3.17
N GLN A 100 0.91 -10.22 4.28
CA GLN A 100 1.77 -9.25 4.99
C GLN A 100 3.11 -9.85 5.45
N GLU A 101 3.16 -11.14 5.70
CA GLU A 101 4.39 -11.87 6.08
C GLU A 101 5.48 -11.87 5.00
N ASN A 102 5.10 -11.62 3.73
CA ASN A 102 6.04 -11.52 2.61
C ASN A 102 6.53 -10.09 2.36
N TRP A 103 6.02 -9.12 3.10
CA TRP A 103 6.39 -7.73 2.93
C TRP A 103 7.73 -7.45 3.60
N ILE A 104 8.65 -6.86 2.85
CA ILE A 104 9.92 -6.34 3.38
C ILE A 104 9.84 -4.84 3.68
N GLY A 105 8.72 -4.19 3.34
CA GLY A 105 8.45 -2.79 3.56
C GLY A 105 7.24 -2.31 2.80
N THR A 106 7.12 -1.00 2.64
CA THR A 106 6.10 -0.33 1.81
C THR A 106 6.74 0.79 1.00
N VAL A 107 6.11 1.11 -0.14
CA VAL A 107 6.48 2.25 -0.99
C VAL A 107 5.28 3.14 -1.16
N ASP A 108 5.44 4.44 -0.94
CA ASP A 108 4.39 5.43 -1.19
C ASP A 108 4.42 5.83 -2.68
N VAL A 109 3.29 5.65 -3.36
CA VAL A 109 3.14 5.88 -4.80
C VAL A 109 1.97 6.82 -5.03
N GLU A 110 2.10 7.74 -5.99
CA GLU A 110 1.01 8.65 -6.33
C GLU A 110 -0.26 7.90 -6.73
N THR A 111 -1.38 8.32 -6.17
CA THR A 111 -2.69 7.71 -6.45
C THR A 111 -3.11 7.85 -7.91
N SER A 112 -2.58 8.84 -8.62
CA SER A 112 -2.75 9.02 -10.07
C SER A 112 -2.25 7.83 -10.88
N LEU A 113 -1.24 7.11 -10.40
CA LEU A 113 -0.62 5.97 -11.07
C LEU A 113 -1.25 4.63 -10.69
N VAL A 114 -1.68 4.48 -9.44
CA VAL A 114 -2.08 3.18 -8.89
C VAL A 114 -3.48 3.17 -8.26
N GLY A 115 -4.22 4.28 -8.34
CA GLY A 115 -5.54 4.41 -7.74
C GLY A 115 -5.49 4.16 -6.23
N ASN A 116 -6.26 3.18 -5.76
CA ASN A 116 -6.27 2.80 -4.32
C ASN A 116 -5.13 1.83 -3.93
N GLY A 117 -4.26 1.46 -4.87
CA GLY A 117 -3.10 0.58 -4.66
C GLY A 117 -3.41 -0.91 -4.46
N LYS A 118 -4.67 -1.33 -4.40
CA LYS A 118 -5.05 -2.72 -4.04
C LYS A 118 -4.55 -3.77 -5.02
N ASP A 119 -4.44 -3.42 -6.30
CA ASP A 119 -3.99 -4.32 -7.35
C ASP A 119 -2.50 -4.14 -7.70
N PHE A 120 -1.75 -3.44 -6.84
CA PHE A 120 -0.35 -3.11 -7.07
C PHE A 120 0.54 -3.56 -5.93
N PHE A 121 1.77 -3.89 -6.26
CA PHE A 121 2.86 -4.11 -5.33
C PHE A 121 4.16 -3.59 -5.92
N ALA A 122 5.15 -3.37 -5.07
CA ALA A 122 6.49 -3.02 -5.48
C ALA A 122 7.40 -4.24 -5.35
N LEU A 123 8.37 -4.36 -6.24
CA LEU A 123 9.37 -5.41 -6.22
C LEU A 123 10.76 -4.81 -6.50
N LYS A 124 11.76 -5.28 -5.77
CA LYS A 124 13.13 -4.89 -5.97
C LYS A 124 13.76 -5.73 -7.09
N VAL A 125 14.37 -5.06 -8.06
CA VAL A 125 15.05 -5.71 -9.19
C VAL A 125 16.33 -6.40 -8.68
N LYS A 126 16.51 -7.66 -9.05
CA LYS A 126 17.71 -8.46 -8.76
C LYS A 126 18.40 -8.82 -10.06
N GLY A 127 19.71 -8.61 -10.10
CA GLY A 127 20.54 -8.90 -11.26
C GLY A 127 20.39 -7.87 -12.38
N ASP A 128 21.06 -8.11 -13.50
CA ASP A 128 21.26 -7.15 -14.58
C ASP A 128 20.67 -7.62 -15.93
N SER A 129 19.85 -8.66 -15.94
CA SER A 129 19.28 -9.22 -17.20
C SER A 129 18.38 -8.25 -17.96
N MET A 130 17.92 -7.18 -17.30
CA MET A 130 17.07 -6.15 -17.89
C MET A 130 17.77 -4.80 -18.03
N ALA A 131 19.07 -4.76 -17.79
CA ALA A 131 19.89 -3.56 -18.06
C ALA A 131 19.90 -3.23 -19.56
N PRO A 132 19.99 -1.94 -19.95
CA PRO A 132 20.16 -0.76 -19.08
C PRO A 132 18.86 -0.12 -18.59
N VAL A 133 17.69 -0.66 -18.94
CA VAL A 133 16.38 -0.05 -18.63
C VAL A 133 16.00 -0.25 -17.17
N PHE A 134 16.25 -1.44 -16.63
CA PHE A 134 16.05 -1.75 -15.22
C PHE A 134 17.39 -2.19 -14.64
N LEU A 135 17.83 -1.49 -13.61
CA LEU A 135 19.09 -1.76 -12.95
C LEU A 135 18.87 -2.58 -11.67
N GLU A 136 19.90 -3.25 -11.21
CA GLU A 136 19.86 -3.90 -9.92
C GLU A 136 19.54 -2.89 -8.81
N GLU A 137 18.74 -3.30 -7.82
CA GLU A 137 18.25 -2.48 -6.73
C GLU A 137 17.12 -1.48 -7.09
N ASP A 138 16.78 -1.30 -8.37
CA ASP A 138 15.61 -0.52 -8.76
C ASP A 138 14.32 -1.09 -8.12
N ILE A 139 13.38 -0.20 -7.80
CA ILE A 139 12.06 -0.59 -7.34
C ILE A 139 11.07 -0.43 -8.49
N VAL A 140 10.48 -1.54 -8.92
CA VAL A 140 9.45 -1.55 -9.96
C VAL A 140 8.06 -1.68 -9.34
N ILE A 141 7.12 -0.91 -9.86
CA ILE A 141 5.71 -0.98 -9.46
C ILE A 141 5.01 -1.93 -10.43
N VAL A 142 4.41 -2.96 -9.88
CA VAL A 142 3.83 -4.06 -10.62
C VAL A 142 2.32 -4.10 -10.39
N LYS A 143 1.56 -4.13 -11.48
CA LYS A 143 0.12 -4.39 -11.43
C LYS A 143 -0.14 -5.89 -11.42
N LYS A 144 -0.95 -6.35 -10.47
CA LYS A 144 -1.40 -7.75 -10.43
C LYS A 144 -2.44 -7.97 -11.52
N GLN A 145 -2.11 -8.82 -12.48
CA GLN A 145 -2.99 -9.21 -13.58
C GLN A 145 -2.62 -10.59 -14.10
N ASN A 146 -3.57 -11.26 -14.75
CA ASN A 146 -3.37 -12.63 -15.22
C ASN A 146 -2.68 -12.70 -16.58
N ASP A 147 -2.63 -11.58 -17.31
CA ASP A 147 -2.04 -11.48 -18.63
C ASP A 147 -1.44 -10.07 -18.85
N CYS A 148 -0.62 -9.93 -19.87
CA CYS A 148 -0.03 -8.66 -20.30
C CYS A 148 -0.09 -8.53 -21.83
N GLU A 149 0.07 -7.30 -22.35
CA GLU A 149 0.13 -7.08 -23.79
C GLU A 149 1.47 -7.53 -24.37
N ASN A 150 1.48 -7.71 -25.71
CA ASN A 150 2.69 -8.06 -26.41
C ASN A 150 3.72 -6.92 -26.35
N ASN A 151 4.97 -7.24 -26.09
CA ASN A 151 6.09 -6.31 -25.87
C ASN A 151 6.07 -5.54 -24.55
N GLU A 152 5.18 -5.81 -23.62
CA GLU A 152 5.23 -5.28 -22.27
C GLU A 152 6.29 -5.94 -21.40
N PHE A 153 6.62 -5.29 -20.27
CA PHE A 153 7.45 -5.86 -19.22
C PHE A 153 6.56 -6.50 -18.18
N ALA A 154 6.90 -7.73 -17.79
CA ALA A 154 6.14 -8.45 -16.79
C ALA A 154 7.05 -9.23 -15.83
N ILE A 155 6.57 -9.42 -14.62
CA ILE A 155 7.11 -10.40 -13.70
C ILE A 155 6.40 -11.73 -14.00
N VAL A 156 7.14 -12.70 -14.46
CA VAL A 156 6.62 -14.04 -14.78
C VAL A 156 7.20 -15.07 -13.84
N ILE A 157 6.36 -16.03 -13.45
CA ILE A 157 6.73 -17.17 -12.62
C ILE A 157 6.72 -18.40 -13.52
N ILE A 158 7.84 -19.12 -13.59
CA ILE A 158 8.01 -20.30 -14.40
C ILE A 158 8.26 -21.48 -13.49
N ASN A 159 7.53 -22.58 -13.68
CA ASN A 159 7.71 -23.85 -12.97
C ASN A 159 7.72 -23.76 -11.43
N GLY A 160 7.10 -22.75 -10.86
CA GLY A 160 7.05 -22.56 -9.42
C GLY A 160 8.29 -21.87 -8.80
N ASP A 161 9.23 -21.43 -9.63
CA ASP A 161 10.41 -20.67 -9.21
C ASP A 161 10.07 -19.23 -8.82
N GLU A 162 11.08 -18.46 -8.45
CA GLU A 162 10.92 -17.02 -8.19
C GLU A 162 10.52 -16.27 -9.46
N GLY A 163 9.70 -15.23 -9.28
CA GLY A 163 9.30 -14.33 -10.36
C GLY A 163 10.50 -13.65 -10.99
N THR A 164 10.55 -13.61 -12.31
CA THR A 164 11.60 -12.94 -13.09
C THR A 164 11.03 -11.85 -13.95
N LEU A 165 11.69 -10.68 -13.99
CA LEU A 165 11.33 -9.56 -14.86
C LEU A 165 11.85 -9.82 -16.28
N LYS A 166 10.95 -9.79 -17.27
CA LYS A 166 11.29 -9.96 -18.68
C LYS A 166 10.40 -9.11 -19.57
N LYS A 167 10.86 -8.85 -20.78
CA LYS A 167 10.01 -8.36 -21.87
C LYS A 167 9.28 -9.54 -22.49
N ILE A 168 7.96 -9.43 -22.63
CA ILE A 168 7.10 -10.50 -23.13
C ILE A 168 6.90 -10.35 -24.62
N LYS A 169 7.17 -11.41 -25.36
CA LYS A 169 6.78 -11.51 -26.78
C LYS A 169 5.82 -12.67 -26.95
N LYS A 170 4.60 -12.38 -27.34
CA LYS A 170 3.60 -13.39 -27.66
C LYS A 170 3.77 -13.82 -29.12
N THR A 171 3.73 -15.13 -29.36
CA THR A 171 3.82 -15.75 -30.69
C THR A 171 2.70 -16.79 -30.81
N ASP A 172 2.43 -17.25 -32.03
CA ASP A 172 1.42 -18.30 -32.28
C ASP A 172 1.73 -19.63 -31.57
N ASN A 173 3.00 -19.86 -31.24
CA ASN A 173 3.47 -21.11 -30.64
C ASN A 173 3.81 -21.00 -29.13
N GLY A 174 3.53 -19.86 -28.48
CA GLY A 174 3.84 -19.66 -27.08
C GLY A 174 4.37 -18.27 -26.75
N ILE A 175 5.07 -18.16 -25.64
CA ILE A 175 5.59 -16.89 -25.10
C ILE A 175 7.12 -16.93 -25.09
N ILE A 176 7.73 -15.87 -25.59
CA ILE A 176 9.18 -15.65 -25.49
C ILE A 176 9.45 -14.67 -24.37
N LEU A 177 10.28 -15.05 -23.43
CA LEU A 177 10.78 -14.22 -22.34
C LEU A 177 12.11 -13.62 -22.75
N GLN A 178 12.09 -12.33 -23.12
CA GLN A 178 13.25 -11.65 -23.65
C GLN A 178 13.94 -10.80 -22.56
N PRO A 179 15.21 -11.06 -22.25
CA PRO A 179 16.05 -10.12 -21.50
C PRO A 179 16.39 -8.92 -22.38
N LEU A 180 16.67 -7.76 -21.78
CA LEU A 180 17.18 -6.59 -22.50
C LEU A 180 18.70 -6.60 -22.60
N ASN A 181 19.39 -7.17 -21.63
CA ASN A 181 20.84 -7.32 -21.64
C ASN A 181 21.22 -8.46 -22.61
N PRO A 182 21.99 -8.17 -23.68
CA PRO A 182 22.36 -9.15 -24.69
C PRO A 182 23.28 -10.28 -24.18
N ALA A 183 23.85 -10.15 -22.99
CA ALA A 183 24.61 -11.22 -22.35
C ALA A 183 23.73 -12.41 -21.92
N TYR A 184 22.40 -12.22 -21.84
CA TYR A 184 21.45 -13.23 -21.43
C TYR A 184 20.67 -13.80 -22.62
N ARG A 185 20.37 -15.08 -22.55
CA ARG A 185 19.58 -15.77 -23.62
C ARG A 185 18.08 -15.59 -23.39
N THR A 186 17.34 -15.55 -24.49
CA THR A 186 15.89 -15.64 -24.49
C THR A 186 15.42 -17.04 -24.04
N CYS A 187 14.29 -17.09 -23.35
CA CYS A 187 13.65 -18.34 -22.93
C CYS A 187 12.29 -18.46 -23.62
N ASN A 188 12.02 -19.62 -24.25
CA ASN A 188 10.72 -19.92 -24.84
C ASN A 188 9.89 -20.74 -23.85
N VAL A 189 8.62 -20.36 -23.67
CA VAL A 189 7.64 -21.08 -22.84
C VAL A 189 6.49 -21.48 -23.78
N TYR A 190 6.26 -22.79 -23.88
CA TYR A 190 5.27 -23.41 -24.77
C TYR A 190 4.03 -23.85 -24.01
#